data_51c40211005319db151bd5a68b0d84bb
#
_entry.id   51c40211005319db151bd5a68b0d84bb
#
_cell.length_a   1.000
_cell.length_b   1.000
_cell.length_c   1.000
_cell.angle_alpha   90.00
_cell.angle_beta   90.00
_cell.angle_gamma   90.00
#
_symmetry.space_group_name_H-M   'P 1'
#
loop_
_entity.id
_entity.type
_entity.pdbx_description
1 polymer ?
#
loop_
_entity_poly.entity_id
_entity_poly.type
_entity_poly.pdbx_seq_one_letter_code
_entity_poly.pdbx_strand_id
1 'polypeptide(L)'
;MVAAQGDWRFPLTIIGKGELTLMKTSITYDKPFKTYEEQIAILKSRNIQIDDDAFAHQVLAGLSYYTIINGYKNTFLSLVGTDKFVEGTNFNDLYTLHIIDTNLNNIILKNILFIERYLKTKLSYIVSEKYGVYTDPKDLSNGNSDDYLCRDNYSRSARGRNNILRSIKDTLSSNRINASVAHYANCKNHIP
;
A
#
# COMPACT_ATOMS: atom_id res chain seq x y z
N MET A 1 5.13 -5.68 -9.76
CA MET A 1 6.36 -6.46 -9.51
C MET A 1 6.45 -6.66 -8.00
N VAL A 2 6.17 -7.87 -7.54
CA VAL A 2 6.05 -8.21 -6.10
C VAL A 2 7.44 -8.24 -5.51
N ALA A 3 7.68 -7.42 -4.47
CA ALA A 3 8.90 -7.47 -3.69
C ALA A 3 8.93 -8.81 -2.93
N ALA A 4 9.94 -9.63 -3.19
CA ALA A 4 10.18 -10.84 -2.44
C ALA A 4 10.48 -10.48 -0.98
N GLN A 5 9.65 -10.98 -0.06
CA GLN A 5 9.96 -10.99 1.36
C GLN A 5 11.19 -11.87 1.58
N GLY A 6 12.32 -11.25 1.87
CA GLY A 6 13.53 -11.94 2.27
C GLY A 6 13.34 -12.61 3.63
N ASP A 7 13.50 -13.93 3.65
CA ASP A 7 13.43 -14.75 4.85
C ASP A 7 14.69 -14.49 5.69
N TRP A 8 14.57 -13.66 6.73
CA TRP A 8 15.66 -13.30 7.66
C TRP A 8 15.94 -14.44 8.63
N ARG A 9 16.30 -15.64 8.14
CA ARG A 9 16.78 -16.71 8.99
C ARG A 9 18.30 -16.60 9.09
N PHE A 10 18.79 -16.25 10.26
CA PHE A 10 20.19 -16.42 10.60
C PHE A 10 20.50 -17.93 10.69
N PRO A 11 21.44 -18.47 9.92
CA PRO A 11 21.83 -19.87 10.07
C PRO A 11 22.59 -20.03 11.38
N LEU A 12 21.89 -20.48 12.42
CA LEU A 12 22.52 -20.94 13.65
C LEU A 12 22.81 -22.43 13.50
N THR A 13 24.05 -22.79 13.28
CA THR A 13 24.49 -24.19 13.35
C THR A 13 25.16 -24.41 14.69
N ILE A 14 24.55 -25.26 15.52
CA ILE A 14 25.15 -25.69 16.80
C ILE A 14 26.13 -26.85 16.50
N ILE A 15 27.40 -26.58 16.63
CA ILE A 15 28.45 -27.60 16.62
C ILE A 15 28.93 -27.73 18.07
N GLY A 16 28.63 -28.88 18.66
CA GLY A 16 29.04 -29.47 19.92
C GLY A 16 29.81 -28.64 20.94
N LYS A 17 29.28 -28.63 22.18
CA LYS A 17 29.90 -28.13 23.44
C LYS A 17 30.45 -26.70 23.41
N GLY A 18 29.57 -25.72 23.55
CA GLY A 18 29.87 -24.56 24.41
C GLY A 18 30.50 -23.33 23.78
N GLU A 19 30.83 -23.28 22.50
CA GLU A 19 31.32 -22.06 21.84
C GLU A 19 30.45 -21.70 20.61
N LEU A 20 29.82 -20.53 20.66
CA LEU A 20 29.12 -19.95 19.52
C LEU A 20 30.16 -19.26 18.62
N THR A 21 30.68 -19.98 17.64
CA THR A 21 31.53 -19.38 16.60
C THR A 21 30.63 -18.90 15.47
N LEU A 22 30.41 -17.56 15.39
CA LEU A 22 29.82 -16.92 14.23
C LEU A 22 30.76 -17.08 13.04
N MET A 23 30.53 -18.07 12.17
CA MET A 23 31.21 -18.10 10.87
C MET A 23 30.67 -16.88 10.07
N LYS A 24 31.48 -15.82 10.02
CA LYS A 24 31.33 -14.74 9.03
C LYS A 24 31.62 -15.32 7.65
N THR A 25 30.62 -15.90 7.00
CA THR A 25 30.69 -16.06 5.53
C THR A 25 30.73 -14.64 4.97
N SER A 26 31.84 -14.31 4.30
CA SER A 26 32.00 -13.03 3.59
C SER A 26 31.06 -13.02 2.39
N ILE A 27 29.80 -12.69 2.62
CA ILE A 27 28.85 -12.43 1.53
C ILE A 27 29.28 -11.10 0.91
N THR A 28 29.76 -11.16 -0.33
CA THR A 28 30.07 -9.95 -1.11
C THR A 28 28.74 -9.39 -1.59
N TYR A 29 28.35 -8.24 -1.06
CA TYR A 29 27.12 -7.54 -1.49
C TYR A 29 27.46 -6.62 -2.66
N ASP A 30 26.63 -6.62 -3.71
CA ASP A 30 26.73 -5.68 -4.83
C ASP A 30 26.59 -4.21 -4.36
N LYS A 31 25.85 -4.00 -3.30
CA LYS A 31 25.61 -2.68 -2.68
C LYS A 31 25.85 -2.79 -1.18
N PRO A 32 27.09 -2.58 -0.70
CA PRO A 32 27.38 -2.58 0.72
C PRO A 32 26.68 -1.40 1.41
N PHE A 33 26.48 -1.56 2.72
CA PHE A 33 25.94 -0.47 3.56
C PHE A 33 26.83 0.77 3.44
N LYS A 34 26.20 1.96 3.39
CA LYS A 34 26.82 3.27 3.35
C LYS A 34 26.25 4.17 4.45
N THR A 35 27.13 4.81 5.20
CA THR A 35 26.71 5.82 6.18
C THR A 35 26.09 7.03 5.48
N TYR A 36 25.41 7.90 6.20
CA TYR A 36 24.82 9.10 5.60
C TYR A 36 25.89 10.05 5.05
N GLU A 37 27.04 10.16 5.69
CA GLU A 37 28.20 10.92 5.22
C GLU A 37 28.75 10.36 3.91
N GLU A 38 28.87 9.03 3.81
CA GLU A 38 29.28 8.38 2.57
C GLU A 38 28.25 8.58 1.45
N GLN A 39 26.94 8.55 1.78
CA GLN A 39 25.88 8.82 0.82
C GLN A 39 25.93 10.26 0.31
N ILE A 40 26.16 11.24 1.18
CA ILE A 40 26.34 12.66 0.83
C ILE A 40 27.56 12.83 -0.07
N ALA A 41 28.70 12.19 0.26
CA ALA A 41 29.90 12.23 -0.57
C ALA A 41 29.64 11.65 -1.98
N ILE A 42 28.87 10.55 -2.08
CA ILE A 42 28.47 9.95 -3.36
C ILE A 42 27.59 10.94 -4.15
N LEU A 43 26.64 11.63 -3.52
CA LEU A 43 25.78 12.60 -4.20
C LEU A 43 26.59 13.76 -4.77
N LYS A 44 27.54 14.31 -3.99
CA LYS A 44 28.47 15.35 -4.45
C LYS A 44 29.31 14.89 -5.64
N SER A 45 29.79 13.64 -5.62
CA SER A 45 30.57 13.06 -6.74
C SER A 45 29.74 12.86 -8.02
N ARG A 46 28.42 12.86 -7.90
CA ARG A 46 27.44 12.75 -9.01
C ARG A 46 26.92 14.09 -9.51
N ASN A 47 27.54 15.21 -9.15
CA ASN A 47 27.18 16.57 -9.51
C ASN A 47 25.92 17.11 -8.82
N ILE A 48 25.56 16.59 -7.64
CA ILE A 48 24.52 17.22 -6.82
C ILE A 48 25.19 18.25 -5.91
N GLN A 49 24.71 19.49 -5.98
CA GLN A 49 25.10 20.54 -5.06
C GLN A 49 24.40 20.34 -3.72
N ILE A 50 25.15 20.33 -2.63
CA ILE A 50 24.64 20.20 -1.28
C ILE A 50 25.22 21.36 -0.47
N ASP A 51 24.39 22.35 -0.18
CA ASP A 51 24.78 23.58 0.51
C ASP A 51 24.85 23.37 2.02
N ASP A 52 24.02 22.45 2.55
CA ASP A 52 23.95 22.13 3.98
C ASP A 52 23.98 20.61 4.18
N ASP A 53 25.13 20.10 4.60
CA ASP A 53 25.32 18.67 4.86
C ASP A 53 24.49 18.17 6.06
N ALA A 54 24.24 19.01 7.05
CA ALA A 54 23.42 18.66 8.21
C ALA A 54 21.95 18.48 7.80
N PHE A 55 21.45 19.37 6.97
CA PHE A 55 20.12 19.22 6.38
C PHE A 55 20.01 17.97 5.52
N ALA A 56 20.97 17.72 4.63
CA ALA A 56 20.97 16.53 3.79
C ALA A 56 21.02 15.25 4.63
N HIS A 57 21.79 15.21 5.71
CA HIS A 57 21.82 14.11 6.66
C HIS A 57 20.44 13.86 7.27
N GLN A 58 19.76 14.90 7.77
CA GLN A 58 18.43 14.78 8.37
C GLN A 58 17.40 14.24 7.35
N VAL A 59 17.43 14.74 6.13
CA VAL A 59 16.53 14.28 5.05
C VAL A 59 16.79 12.81 4.72
N LEU A 60 18.04 12.40 4.55
CA LEU A 60 18.40 11.01 4.26
C LEU A 60 18.05 10.05 5.41
N ALA A 61 18.19 10.51 6.64
CA ALA A 61 17.80 9.74 7.82
C ALA A 61 16.29 9.55 7.93
N GLY A 62 15.50 10.57 7.55
CA GLY A 62 14.03 10.53 7.63
C GLY A 62 13.35 9.87 6.43
N LEU A 63 13.87 10.10 5.22
CA LEU A 63 13.20 9.71 3.98
C LEU A 63 13.95 8.65 3.16
N SER A 64 15.13 8.28 3.55
CA SER A 64 16.07 7.38 2.88
C SER A 64 16.59 7.89 1.52
N TYR A 65 17.82 7.45 1.18
CA TYR A 65 18.44 7.69 -0.13
C TYR A 65 17.57 7.22 -1.29
N TYR A 66 16.94 6.05 -1.13
CA TYR A 66 16.13 5.46 -2.20
C TYR A 66 14.90 6.34 -2.53
N THR A 67 14.23 6.84 -1.52
CA THR A 67 13.04 7.70 -1.70
C THR A 67 13.40 9.01 -2.40
N ILE A 68 14.39 9.74 -1.90
CA ILE A 68 14.73 11.07 -2.41
C ILE A 68 15.46 10.99 -3.74
N ILE A 69 16.45 10.11 -3.87
CA ILE A 69 17.29 10.11 -5.06
C ILE A 69 16.69 9.23 -6.16
N ASN A 70 16.40 7.96 -5.88
CA ASN A 70 15.90 7.07 -6.93
C ASN A 70 14.47 7.39 -7.36
N GLY A 71 13.67 8.00 -6.48
CA GLY A 71 12.32 8.45 -6.83
C GLY A 71 12.32 9.53 -7.92
N TYR A 72 13.29 10.43 -7.89
CA TYR A 72 13.29 11.63 -8.75
C TYR A 72 14.48 11.74 -9.71
N LYS A 73 15.50 10.88 -9.58
CA LYS A 73 16.75 10.98 -10.36
C LYS A 73 16.54 11.09 -11.86
N ASN A 74 15.58 10.38 -12.43
CA ASN A 74 15.37 10.33 -13.87
C ASN A 74 15.05 11.69 -14.48
N THR A 75 14.48 12.60 -13.70
CA THR A 75 14.16 13.98 -14.14
C THR A 75 15.42 14.86 -14.22
N PHE A 76 16.47 14.50 -13.44
CA PHE A 76 17.66 15.32 -13.26
C PHE A 76 18.94 14.69 -13.81
N LEU A 77 18.88 13.51 -14.43
CA LEU A 77 20.07 12.88 -15.03
C LEU A 77 20.49 13.60 -16.31
N SER A 78 21.80 13.80 -16.46
CA SER A 78 22.38 14.46 -17.65
C SER A 78 22.22 13.63 -18.92
N LEU A 79 22.30 12.30 -18.82
CA LEU A 79 22.10 11.34 -19.91
C LEU A 79 21.49 10.06 -19.38
N VAL A 80 20.59 9.47 -20.15
CA VAL A 80 20.01 8.15 -19.83
C VAL A 80 21.12 7.12 -19.76
N GLY A 81 21.20 6.39 -18.65
CA GLY A 81 22.22 5.35 -18.41
C GLY A 81 23.48 5.84 -17.69
N THR A 82 23.58 7.13 -17.35
CA THR A 82 24.61 7.66 -16.46
C THR A 82 24.04 7.87 -15.05
N ASP A 83 24.90 7.82 -14.04
CA ASP A 83 24.54 8.16 -12.66
C ASP A 83 24.88 9.64 -12.31
N LYS A 84 25.20 10.47 -13.33
CA LYS A 84 25.54 11.87 -13.14
C LYS A 84 24.32 12.77 -13.39
N PHE A 85 24.13 13.69 -12.48
CA PHE A 85 23.07 14.68 -12.55
C PHE A 85 23.46 15.86 -13.44
N VAL A 86 22.47 16.57 -13.96
CA VAL A 86 22.68 17.81 -14.70
C VAL A 86 23.41 18.80 -13.79
N GLU A 87 24.35 19.56 -14.38
CA GLU A 87 25.06 20.58 -13.65
C GLU A 87 24.10 21.62 -13.06
N GLY A 88 24.33 22.00 -11.81
CA GLY A 88 23.44 22.90 -11.09
C GLY A 88 22.28 22.22 -10.35
N THR A 89 22.11 20.88 -10.47
CA THR A 89 21.11 20.16 -9.66
C THR A 89 21.44 20.30 -8.18
N ASN A 90 20.50 20.85 -7.40
CA ASN A 90 20.64 21.02 -5.96
C ASN A 90 19.85 19.92 -5.21
N PHE A 91 20.38 19.47 -4.07
CA PHE A 91 19.69 18.50 -3.20
C PHE A 91 18.34 19.03 -2.71
N ASN A 92 18.26 20.34 -2.46
CA ASN A 92 17.03 20.98 -2.05
C ASN A 92 15.94 20.92 -3.11
N ASP A 93 16.28 20.87 -4.41
CA ASP A 93 15.29 20.73 -5.49
C ASP A 93 14.64 19.34 -5.45
N LEU A 94 15.45 18.29 -5.22
CA LEU A 94 14.95 16.92 -5.07
C LEU A 94 14.03 16.80 -3.84
N TYR A 95 14.44 17.38 -2.72
CA TYR A 95 13.63 17.42 -1.50
C TYR A 95 12.32 18.20 -1.70
N THR A 96 12.40 19.37 -2.32
CA THR A 96 11.24 20.22 -2.61
C THR A 96 10.25 19.49 -3.52
N LEU A 97 10.73 18.80 -4.54
CA LEU A 97 9.90 18.00 -5.43
C LEU A 97 9.20 16.87 -4.67
N HIS A 98 9.91 16.20 -3.76
CA HIS A 98 9.31 15.18 -2.89
C HIS A 98 8.20 15.75 -2.01
N ILE A 99 8.39 16.92 -1.44
CA ILE A 99 7.37 17.59 -0.61
C ILE A 99 6.14 17.96 -1.45
N ILE A 100 6.36 18.50 -2.66
CA ILE A 100 5.26 18.84 -3.59
C ILE A 100 4.47 17.58 -3.95
N ASP A 101 5.15 16.50 -4.32
CA ASP A 101 4.53 15.23 -4.69
C ASP A 101 3.73 14.63 -3.52
N THR A 102 4.31 14.63 -2.33
CA THR A 102 3.65 14.17 -1.11
C THR A 102 2.38 14.97 -0.80
N ASN A 103 2.46 16.30 -0.90
CA ASN A 103 1.31 17.17 -0.67
C ASN A 103 0.21 16.96 -1.71
N LEU A 104 0.58 16.83 -2.98
CA LEU A 104 -0.35 16.53 -4.06
C LEU A 104 -1.06 15.19 -3.84
N ASN A 105 -0.30 14.16 -3.50
CA ASN A 105 -0.85 12.83 -3.18
C ASN A 105 -1.82 12.88 -2.01
N ASN A 106 -1.52 13.63 -0.96
CA ASN A 106 -2.40 13.81 0.20
C ASN A 106 -3.71 14.51 -0.19
N ILE A 107 -3.65 15.54 -1.03
CA ILE A 107 -4.84 16.26 -1.52
C ILE A 107 -5.70 15.31 -2.37
N ILE A 108 -5.09 14.57 -3.29
CA ILE A 108 -5.79 13.62 -4.16
C ILE A 108 -6.44 12.52 -3.32
N LEU A 109 -5.69 11.91 -2.39
CA LEU A 109 -6.21 10.85 -1.53
C LEU A 109 -7.39 11.32 -0.69
N LYS A 110 -7.30 12.51 -0.09
CA LYS A 110 -8.40 13.11 0.66
C LYS A 110 -9.68 13.23 -0.18
N ASN A 111 -9.54 13.69 -1.41
CA ASN A 111 -10.69 13.87 -2.31
C ASN A 111 -11.25 12.51 -2.78
N ILE A 112 -10.38 11.52 -3.07
CA ILE A 112 -10.81 10.16 -3.42
C ILE A 112 -11.63 9.55 -2.26
N LEU A 113 -11.15 9.65 -1.02
CA LEU A 113 -11.87 9.14 0.15
C LEU A 113 -13.21 9.85 0.39
N PHE A 114 -13.29 11.14 0.06
CA PHE A 114 -14.55 11.88 0.12
C PHE A 114 -15.55 11.36 -0.93
N ILE A 115 -15.11 11.23 -2.18
CA ILE A 115 -15.93 10.70 -3.29
C ILE A 115 -16.38 9.28 -2.98
N GLU A 116 -15.47 8.43 -2.52
CA GLU A 116 -15.78 7.04 -2.14
C GLU A 116 -16.91 6.99 -1.10
N ARG A 117 -16.79 7.79 -0.04
CA ARG A 117 -17.80 7.86 1.02
C ARG A 117 -19.14 8.33 0.48
N TYR A 118 -19.12 9.38 -0.33
CA TYR A 118 -20.33 9.92 -0.95
C TYR A 118 -21.03 8.89 -1.83
N LEU A 119 -20.26 8.21 -2.70
CA LEU A 119 -20.79 7.16 -3.58
C LEU A 119 -21.34 5.98 -2.78
N LYS A 120 -20.62 5.52 -1.77
CA LYS A 120 -21.09 4.43 -0.89
C LYS A 120 -22.44 4.79 -0.25
N THR A 121 -22.59 5.99 0.29
CA THR A 121 -23.83 6.46 0.89
C THR A 121 -24.99 6.51 -0.12
N LYS A 122 -24.74 7.05 -1.32
CA LYS A 122 -25.76 7.13 -2.37
C LYS A 122 -26.17 5.76 -2.89
N LEU A 123 -25.19 4.87 -3.13
CA LEU A 123 -25.46 3.49 -3.55
C LEU A 123 -26.23 2.72 -2.49
N SER A 124 -25.84 2.86 -1.23
CA SER A 124 -26.54 2.23 -0.10
C SER A 124 -28.00 2.67 -0.05
N TYR A 125 -28.25 3.98 -0.19
CA TYR A 125 -29.61 4.51 -0.20
C TYR A 125 -30.44 3.92 -1.36
N ILE A 126 -29.94 3.97 -2.60
CA ILE A 126 -30.64 3.46 -3.78
C ILE A 126 -30.90 1.96 -3.66
N VAL A 127 -29.91 1.20 -3.18
CA VAL A 127 -30.05 -0.24 -2.98
C VAL A 127 -31.09 -0.54 -1.92
N SER A 128 -31.07 0.17 -0.80
CA SER A 128 -32.04 -0.04 0.29
C SER A 128 -33.46 0.38 -0.08
N GLU A 129 -33.61 1.38 -0.95
CA GLU A 129 -34.91 1.79 -1.48
C GLU A 129 -35.52 0.73 -2.40
N LYS A 130 -34.67 0.10 -3.23
CA LYS A 130 -35.12 -0.83 -4.28
C LYS A 130 -35.21 -2.27 -3.82
N TYR A 131 -34.32 -2.68 -2.93
CA TYR A 131 -34.17 -4.09 -2.53
C TYR A 131 -34.32 -4.24 -1.03
N GLY A 132 -35.02 -5.29 -0.61
CA GLY A 132 -35.02 -5.77 0.77
C GLY A 132 -34.00 -6.89 0.98
N VAL A 133 -33.86 -7.35 2.20
CA VAL A 133 -33.13 -8.58 2.54
C VAL A 133 -34.08 -9.50 3.28
N TYR A 134 -34.67 -10.41 2.55
CA TYR A 134 -35.70 -11.33 3.07
C TYR A 134 -35.17 -12.74 3.28
N THR A 135 -34.05 -13.07 2.66
CA THR A 135 -33.50 -14.42 2.61
C THR A 135 -32.39 -14.60 3.64
N ASP A 136 -32.34 -15.80 4.25
CA ASP A 136 -31.19 -16.21 5.02
C ASP A 136 -29.93 -16.08 4.14
N PRO A 137 -28.86 -15.40 4.60
CA PRO A 137 -27.60 -15.34 3.87
C PRO A 137 -27.01 -16.68 3.43
N LYS A 138 -27.42 -17.76 4.09
CA LYS A 138 -26.99 -19.12 3.74
C LYS A 138 -27.84 -19.76 2.62
N ASP A 139 -29.02 -19.25 2.36
CA ASP A 139 -29.88 -19.75 1.29
C ASP A 139 -29.46 -19.15 -0.07
N LEU A 140 -29.05 -20.00 -0.99
CA LEU A 140 -28.63 -19.63 -2.35
C LEU A 140 -29.75 -19.81 -3.39
N SER A 141 -30.89 -20.39 -2.99
CA SER A 141 -31.97 -20.74 -3.91
C SER A 141 -33.03 -19.67 -4.10
N ASN A 142 -32.89 -18.54 -3.40
CA ASN A 142 -33.86 -17.47 -3.45
C ASN A 142 -34.00 -16.87 -4.86
N GLY A 143 -35.21 -16.94 -5.40
CA GLY A 143 -35.58 -16.39 -6.73
C GLY A 143 -36.34 -15.06 -6.64
N ASN A 144 -36.47 -14.43 -5.46
CA ASN A 144 -37.15 -13.15 -5.34
C ASN A 144 -36.27 -11.99 -5.86
N SER A 145 -36.65 -11.38 -6.99
CA SER A 145 -35.90 -10.28 -7.61
C SER A 145 -35.80 -9.01 -6.76
N ASP A 146 -36.69 -8.86 -5.80
CA ASP A 146 -36.72 -7.70 -4.91
C ASP A 146 -35.81 -7.92 -3.68
N ASP A 147 -35.20 -9.09 -3.56
CA ASP A 147 -34.20 -9.39 -2.53
C ASP A 147 -32.80 -9.05 -3.00
N TYR A 148 -32.08 -8.23 -2.25
CA TYR A 148 -30.68 -7.88 -2.53
C TYR A 148 -29.78 -9.11 -2.71
N LEU A 149 -30.03 -10.17 -1.96
CA LEU A 149 -29.26 -11.42 -2.03
C LEU A 149 -29.75 -12.38 -3.12
N CYS A 150 -30.74 -11.98 -3.93
CA CYS A 150 -31.20 -12.78 -5.05
C CYS A 150 -30.08 -12.93 -6.08
N ARG A 151 -29.85 -14.19 -6.47
CA ARG A 151 -28.79 -14.58 -7.40
C ARG A 151 -28.87 -13.87 -8.74
N ASP A 152 -30.09 -13.60 -9.23
CA ASP A 152 -30.32 -13.05 -10.56
C ASP A 152 -30.03 -11.54 -10.67
N ASN A 153 -29.91 -10.86 -9.53
CA ASN A 153 -29.49 -9.46 -9.45
C ASN A 153 -27.98 -9.25 -9.70
N TYR A 154 -27.20 -10.32 -9.82
CA TYR A 154 -25.75 -10.27 -9.98
C TYR A 154 -25.32 -10.76 -11.38
N SER A 155 -24.07 -10.49 -11.72
CA SER A 155 -23.48 -10.82 -13.02
C SER A 155 -23.84 -12.24 -13.49
N ARG A 156 -24.11 -12.38 -14.81
CA ARG A 156 -24.36 -13.67 -15.46
C ARG A 156 -23.17 -14.64 -15.39
N SER A 157 -21.96 -14.15 -15.19
CA SER A 157 -20.79 -15.00 -14.96
C SER A 157 -20.94 -15.76 -13.63
N ALA A 158 -21.09 -17.07 -13.70
CA ALA A 158 -21.29 -17.92 -12.53
C ALA A 158 -20.16 -17.77 -11.50
N ARG A 159 -18.91 -17.66 -11.96
CA ARG A 159 -17.74 -17.51 -11.08
C ARG A 159 -17.72 -16.16 -10.37
N GLY A 160 -17.92 -15.08 -11.11
CA GLY A 160 -17.95 -13.72 -10.53
C GLY A 160 -19.09 -13.55 -9.55
N ARG A 161 -20.30 -13.98 -9.93
CA ARG A 161 -21.49 -13.91 -9.09
C ARG A 161 -21.32 -14.68 -7.78
N ASN A 162 -20.86 -15.92 -7.83
CA ASN A 162 -20.71 -16.73 -6.65
C ASN A 162 -19.65 -16.16 -5.68
N ASN A 163 -18.58 -15.56 -6.20
CA ASN A 163 -17.57 -14.90 -5.37
C ASN A 163 -18.14 -13.67 -4.67
N ILE A 164 -18.89 -12.83 -5.38
CA ILE A 164 -19.51 -11.63 -4.81
C ILE A 164 -20.53 -12.03 -3.74
N LEU A 165 -21.47 -12.93 -4.04
CA LEU A 165 -22.47 -13.38 -3.10
C LEU A 165 -21.85 -14.04 -1.87
N ARG A 166 -20.81 -14.85 -2.04
CA ARG A 166 -20.09 -15.43 -0.92
C ARG A 166 -19.47 -14.36 -0.03
N SER A 167 -18.77 -13.39 -0.62
CA SER A 167 -18.15 -12.29 0.12
C SER A 167 -19.17 -11.47 0.92
N ILE A 168 -20.34 -11.16 0.32
CA ILE A 168 -21.42 -10.45 1.01
C ILE A 168 -21.95 -11.29 2.17
N LYS A 169 -22.22 -12.56 1.95
CA LYS A 169 -22.74 -13.48 2.96
C LYS A 169 -21.76 -13.70 4.12
N ASP A 170 -20.48 -13.82 3.82
CA ASP A 170 -19.43 -13.94 4.81
C ASP A 170 -19.37 -12.67 5.67
N THR A 171 -19.50 -11.50 5.04
CA THR A 171 -19.55 -10.22 5.75
C THR A 171 -20.77 -10.12 6.67
N LEU A 172 -21.95 -10.46 6.18
CA LEU A 172 -23.19 -10.42 6.95
C LEU A 172 -23.22 -11.46 8.09
N SER A 173 -22.52 -12.59 7.91
CA SER A 173 -22.43 -13.65 8.91
C SER A 173 -21.34 -13.44 9.94
N SER A 174 -20.36 -12.61 9.67
CA SER A 174 -19.13 -12.49 10.47
C SER A 174 -19.32 -11.75 11.81
N ASN A 175 -20.44 -11.12 12.05
CA ASN A 175 -20.86 -10.55 13.36
C ASN A 175 -19.85 -9.67 14.11
N ARG A 176 -18.70 -9.31 13.52
CA ARG A 176 -17.52 -9.02 14.33
C ARG A 176 -17.14 -7.56 14.49
N ILE A 177 -17.49 -6.64 13.59
CA ILE A 177 -16.79 -5.35 13.58
C ILE A 177 -17.68 -4.14 13.28
N ASN A 178 -18.83 -4.35 12.66
CA ASN A 178 -19.66 -3.23 12.21
C ASN A 178 -21.02 -3.27 12.92
N ALA A 179 -21.35 -2.17 13.61
CA ALA A 179 -22.61 -2.04 14.33
C ALA A 179 -23.84 -2.25 13.42
N SER A 180 -23.77 -1.82 12.15
CA SER A 180 -24.82 -2.02 11.16
C SER A 180 -25.00 -3.48 10.79
N VAL A 181 -23.90 -4.25 10.62
CA VAL A 181 -23.95 -5.69 10.35
C VAL A 181 -24.48 -6.45 11.56
N ALA A 182 -24.09 -6.07 12.77
CA ALA A 182 -24.59 -6.64 14.00
C ALA A 182 -26.09 -6.37 14.18
N HIS A 183 -26.54 -5.14 13.87
CA HIS A 183 -27.96 -4.78 13.89
C HIS A 183 -28.76 -5.60 12.88
N TYR A 184 -28.28 -5.75 11.64
CA TYR A 184 -28.90 -6.61 10.63
C TYR A 184 -29.03 -8.06 11.09
N ALA A 185 -27.95 -8.61 11.64
CA ALA A 185 -27.94 -10.01 12.12
C ALA A 185 -28.99 -10.24 13.22
N ASN A 186 -29.24 -9.24 14.07
CA ASN A 186 -30.17 -9.33 15.18
C ASN A 186 -31.62 -9.02 14.80
N CYS A 187 -31.83 -8.04 13.90
CA CYS A 187 -33.16 -7.51 13.61
C CYS A 187 -33.74 -7.99 12.27
N LYS A 188 -32.93 -8.55 11.39
CA LYS A 188 -33.31 -9.07 10.05
C LYS A 188 -34.13 -8.12 9.18
N ASN A 189 -34.05 -6.83 9.44
CA ASN A 189 -34.76 -5.79 8.72
C ASN A 189 -33.79 -5.08 7.77
N HIS A 190 -34.24 -4.54 6.71
CA HIS A 190 -33.56 -3.76 5.68
C HIS A 190 -32.04 -3.59 5.78
N ILE A 191 -31.38 -3.55 4.63
CA ILE A 191 -29.93 -3.26 4.54
C ILE A 191 -29.69 -1.88 5.15
N PRO A 192 -28.78 -1.76 6.11
CA PRO A 192 -28.48 -0.48 6.74
C PRO A 192 -27.78 0.47 5.79
#